data_62cd22898bf3add0decfe25704f76466
#
_entry.id   62cd22898bf3add0decfe25704f76466
#
_cell.length_a   1.000
_cell.length_b   1.000
_cell.length_c   1.000
_cell.angle_alpha   90.00
_cell.angle_beta   90.00
_cell.angle_gamma   90.00
#
_symmetry.space_group_name_H-M   'P 1'
#
loop_
_entity.id
_entity.type
_entity.pdbx_description
1 polymer ?
#
loop_
_entity_poly.entity_id
_entity_poly.type
_entity_poly.pdbx_seq_one_letter_code
_entity_poly.pdbx_strand_id
1 'polypeptide(L)'
;MPAPLPQPACCSAPVTDWVLPQALPGLHLHSCRFDPAQLAADDFARCALAAPAGIASAARKRQSEFLAGRLCAASALQALSGQPSYPARGADNAPCWPAGVTGSITHSHGWAAALVGARSAWRGIGLDAERLLGSDRAERLAGEILTADELAHFRRLPEAERGLHLTLCFSLKESLFKALYPLVGRRFYFHAAALVSHGEDGQACLELREELGAGWHRGARLDGQFAVDDGCLLSLVAIPAA
;
A
#
# COMPACT_ATOMS: atom_id res chain seq x y z
N MET A 1 26.51 13.25 -5.98
CA MET A 1 25.58 12.29 -5.36
C MET A 1 24.71 13.04 -4.37
N PRO A 2 23.38 12.83 -4.31
CA PRO A 2 22.55 13.46 -3.32
C PRO A 2 23.00 13.00 -1.91
N ALA A 3 22.80 13.88 -0.91
CA ALA A 3 23.14 13.54 0.47
C ALA A 3 22.31 12.34 0.95
N PRO A 4 22.88 11.44 1.76
CA PRO A 4 22.13 10.34 2.33
C PRO A 4 21.01 10.88 3.25
N LEU A 5 19.87 10.20 3.23
CA LEU A 5 18.77 10.53 4.15
C LEU A 5 19.18 10.27 5.60
N PRO A 6 18.70 11.11 6.54
CA PRO A 6 18.88 10.84 7.95
C PRO A 6 18.31 9.48 8.33
N GLN A 7 19.04 8.73 9.16
CA GLN A 7 18.66 7.40 9.63
C GLN A 7 18.03 7.48 11.02
N PRO A 8 16.71 7.26 11.19
CA PRO A 8 16.10 7.15 12.52
C PRO A 8 16.59 5.88 13.23
N ALA A 9 16.70 5.93 14.56
CA ALA A 9 17.14 4.76 15.33
C ALA A 9 16.20 3.56 15.17
N CYS A 10 14.91 3.81 15.01
CA CYS A 10 13.91 2.75 14.87
C CYS A 10 13.80 2.14 13.47
N CYS A 11 14.50 2.64 12.44
CA CYS A 11 14.39 2.16 11.07
C CYS A 11 15.73 1.65 10.53
N SER A 12 15.70 0.59 9.72
CA SER A 12 16.84 0.25 8.86
C SER A 12 16.96 1.26 7.70
N ALA A 13 18.11 1.30 7.04
CA ALA A 13 18.25 2.03 5.79
C ALA A 13 17.22 1.50 4.76
N PRO A 14 16.60 2.38 3.95
CA PRO A 14 15.74 1.94 2.86
C PRO A 14 16.50 1.11 1.83
N VAL A 15 15.88 0.04 1.36
CA VAL A 15 16.36 -0.81 0.27
C VAL A 15 15.43 -0.69 -0.95
N THR A 16 15.93 -1.03 -2.13
CA THR A 16 15.25 -0.83 -3.43
C THR A 16 14.83 -2.14 -4.07
N ASP A 17 14.78 -3.24 -3.30
CA ASP A 17 14.44 -4.56 -3.82
C ASP A 17 13.00 -4.58 -4.32
N TRP A 18 12.84 -4.97 -5.59
CA TRP A 18 11.52 -5.15 -6.18
C TRP A 18 11.04 -6.57 -5.89
N VAL A 19 10.10 -6.68 -4.96
CA VAL A 19 9.60 -7.97 -4.45
C VAL A 19 8.33 -8.46 -5.13
N LEU A 20 7.77 -7.68 -6.08
CA LEU A 20 6.59 -8.06 -6.86
C LEU A 20 7.00 -8.76 -8.16
N PRO A 21 6.11 -9.57 -8.77
CA PRO A 21 6.46 -10.40 -9.94
C PRO A 21 7.00 -9.61 -11.13
N GLN A 22 6.41 -8.45 -11.41
CA GLN A 22 6.78 -7.65 -12.58
C GLN A 22 7.15 -6.23 -12.17
N ALA A 23 8.39 -5.82 -12.47
CA ALA A 23 8.82 -4.44 -12.32
C ALA A 23 8.11 -3.56 -13.36
N LEU A 24 7.53 -2.45 -12.91
CA LEU A 24 6.82 -1.50 -13.77
C LEU A 24 7.71 -0.30 -14.07
N PRO A 25 7.84 0.10 -15.35
CA PRO A 25 8.75 1.16 -15.76
C PRO A 25 8.50 2.50 -15.05
N GLY A 26 9.56 3.12 -14.54
CA GLY A 26 9.49 4.44 -13.90
C GLY A 26 8.83 4.44 -12.51
N LEU A 27 8.57 3.27 -11.94
CA LEU A 27 8.17 3.14 -10.53
C LEU A 27 9.39 2.86 -9.65
N HIS A 28 9.46 3.53 -8.51
CA HIS A 28 10.51 3.39 -7.50
C HIS A 28 9.90 2.85 -6.22
N LEU A 29 10.19 1.57 -5.92
CA LEU A 29 9.80 0.90 -4.68
C LEU A 29 10.95 0.95 -3.69
N HIS A 30 10.71 1.54 -2.53
CA HIS A 30 11.67 1.58 -1.43
C HIS A 30 11.00 1.04 -0.17
N SER A 31 11.71 0.19 0.57
CA SER A 31 11.21 -0.40 1.80
C SER A 31 12.25 -0.39 2.92
N CYS A 32 11.80 -0.44 4.15
CA CYS A 32 12.66 -0.59 5.32
C CYS A 32 12.00 -1.45 6.39
N ARG A 33 12.83 -2.01 7.28
CA ARG A 33 12.38 -2.62 8.53
C ARG A 33 12.31 -1.54 9.61
N PHE A 34 11.37 -1.67 10.55
CA PHE A 34 11.31 -0.79 11.71
C PHE A 34 10.95 -1.58 12.98
N ASP A 35 11.48 -1.10 14.10
CA ASP A 35 11.19 -1.64 15.44
C ASP A 35 10.67 -0.52 16.35
N PRO A 36 9.40 -0.57 16.78
CA PRO A 36 8.85 0.42 17.69
C PRO A 36 9.59 0.52 19.04
N ALA A 37 10.27 -0.54 19.47
CA ALA A 37 11.05 -0.52 20.72
C ALA A 37 12.28 0.39 20.60
N GLN A 38 12.80 0.59 19.39
CA GLN A 38 13.97 1.41 19.12
C GLN A 38 13.64 2.89 18.82
N LEU A 39 12.36 3.28 18.79
CA LEU A 39 11.98 4.67 18.50
C LEU A 39 12.62 5.62 19.53
N ALA A 40 13.48 6.53 19.11
CA ALA A 40 14.10 7.54 19.94
C ALA A 40 13.26 8.84 19.96
N ALA A 41 13.39 9.62 21.03
CA ALA A 41 12.63 10.86 21.18
C ALA A 41 12.96 11.91 20.09
N ASP A 42 14.16 11.85 19.54
CA ASP A 42 14.70 12.76 18.53
C ASP A 42 14.60 12.23 17.08
N ASP A 43 14.07 11.02 16.85
CA ASP A 43 14.02 10.41 15.52
C ASP A 43 13.26 11.26 14.49
N PHE A 44 12.16 11.88 14.88
CA PHE A 44 11.42 12.80 14.01
C PHE A 44 12.24 14.06 13.69
N ALA A 45 12.90 14.64 14.71
CA ALA A 45 13.74 15.81 14.53
C ALA A 45 14.97 15.52 13.64
N ARG A 46 15.60 14.37 13.80
CA ARG A 46 16.71 13.89 12.93
C ARG A 46 16.29 13.87 11.46
N CYS A 47 15.07 13.45 11.17
CA CYS A 47 14.52 13.43 9.81
C CYS A 47 14.00 14.80 9.34
N ALA A 48 14.11 15.86 10.15
CA ALA A 48 13.44 17.15 9.90
C ALA A 48 11.94 16.97 9.55
N LEU A 49 11.30 15.97 10.15
CA LEU A 49 9.90 15.61 9.93
C LEU A 49 9.06 16.03 11.14
N ALA A 50 8.13 16.95 10.94
CA ALA A 50 7.16 17.28 11.98
C ALA A 50 6.13 16.15 12.10
N ALA A 51 6.00 15.56 13.29
CA ALA A 51 4.93 14.62 13.54
C ALA A 51 3.59 15.36 13.61
N PRO A 52 2.57 14.99 12.80
CA PRO A 52 1.22 15.54 12.99
C PRO A 52 0.72 15.29 14.41
N ALA A 53 -0.11 16.19 14.96
CA ALA A 53 -0.57 16.12 16.36
C ALA A 53 -1.12 14.74 16.74
N GLY A 54 -1.95 14.12 15.88
CA GLY A 54 -2.49 12.77 16.11
C GLY A 54 -1.45 11.64 16.01
N ILE A 55 -0.27 11.89 15.41
CA ILE A 55 0.86 10.95 15.41
C ILE A 55 1.74 11.19 16.63
N ALA A 56 2.03 12.43 16.98
CA ALA A 56 2.85 12.77 18.15
C ALA A 56 2.27 12.21 19.46
N SER A 57 0.94 12.16 19.59
CA SER A 57 0.24 11.58 20.75
C SER A 57 -0.09 10.09 20.62
N ALA A 58 0.20 9.45 19.49
CA ALA A 58 -0.11 8.04 19.26
C ALA A 58 0.87 7.10 19.99
N ALA A 59 0.49 5.83 20.08
CA ALA A 59 1.40 4.79 20.59
C ALA A 59 2.68 4.70 19.73
N ARG A 60 3.79 4.30 20.35
CA ARG A 60 5.12 4.16 19.70
C ARG A 60 5.04 3.37 18.39
N LYS A 61 4.25 2.31 18.34
CA LYS A 61 4.00 1.53 17.13
C LYS A 61 3.52 2.42 15.99
N ARG A 62 2.49 3.24 16.21
CA ARG A 62 1.92 4.11 15.18
C ARG A 62 2.86 5.22 14.75
N GLN A 63 3.65 5.75 15.69
CA GLN A 63 4.70 6.73 15.40
C GLN A 63 5.79 6.13 14.50
N SER A 64 6.28 4.93 14.82
CA SER A 64 7.30 4.22 14.02
C SER A 64 6.79 3.85 12.63
N GLU A 65 5.57 3.37 12.50
CA GLU A 65 4.91 3.11 11.21
C GLU A 65 4.86 4.36 10.32
N PHE A 66 4.47 5.49 10.92
CA PHE A 66 4.40 6.76 10.20
C PHE A 66 5.79 7.22 9.73
N LEU A 67 6.77 7.19 10.64
CA LEU A 67 8.15 7.60 10.34
C LEU A 67 8.78 6.72 9.27
N ALA A 68 8.68 5.39 9.41
CA ALA A 68 9.21 4.42 8.45
C ALA A 68 8.58 4.60 7.05
N GLY A 69 7.27 4.73 6.97
CA GLY A 69 6.58 4.99 5.70
C GLY A 69 7.01 6.30 5.05
N ARG A 70 7.25 7.36 5.83
CA ARG A 70 7.74 8.64 5.32
C ARG A 70 9.21 8.57 4.88
N LEU A 71 10.05 7.82 5.60
CA LEU A 71 11.44 7.57 5.21
C LEU A 71 11.51 6.84 3.86
N CYS A 72 10.72 5.78 3.68
CA CYS A 72 10.62 5.08 2.39
C CYS A 72 10.14 6.01 1.27
N ALA A 73 9.12 6.84 1.54
CA ALA A 73 8.62 7.80 0.55
C ALA A 73 9.67 8.84 0.17
N ALA A 74 10.42 9.39 1.13
CA ALA A 74 11.49 10.35 0.86
C ALA A 74 12.62 9.72 0.03
N SER A 75 12.99 8.47 0.33
CA SER A 75 13.99 7.72 -0.43
C SER A 75 13.52 7.45 -1.87
N ALA A 76 12.27 7.03 -2.06
CA ALA A 76 11.69 6.80 -3.37
C ALA A 76 11.57 8.10 -4.20
N LEU A 77 11.17 9.21 -3.56
CA LEU A 77 11.12 10.53 -4.20
C LEU A 77 12.51 11.03 -4.60
N GLN A 78 13.53 10.80 -3.77
CA GLN A 78 14.92 11.12 -4.10
C GLN A 78 15.39 10.35 -5.35
N ALA A 79 15.03 9.07 -5.46
CA ALA A 79 15.35 8.27 -6.65
C ALA A 79 14.61 8.77 -7.91
N LEU A 80 13.35 9.18 -7.78
CA LEU A 80 12.53 9.66 -8.90
C LEU A 80 12.95 11.07 -9.38
N SER A 81 13.23 12.00 -8.45
CA SER A 81 13.37 13.43 -8.76
C SER A 81 14.73 14.04 -8.41
N GLY A 82 15.62 13.26 -7.78
CA GLY A 82 16.89 13.76 -7.24
C GLY A 82 16.76 14.53 -5.93
N GLN A 83 15.54 14.80 -5.46
CA GLN A 83 15.28 15.59 -4.24
C GLN A 83 14.43 14.77 -3.24
N PRO A 84 14.92 14.57 -2.01
CA PRO A 84 14.11 13.93 -0.99
C PRO A 84 12.99 14.86 -0.51
N SER A 85 11.81 14.32 -0.25
CA SER A 85 10.70 15.04 0.34
C SER A 85 9.86 14.08 1.17
N TYR A 86 9.42 14.55 2.34
CA TYR A 86 8.51 13.80 3.21
C TYR A 86 7.08 14.24 2.90
N PRO A 87 6.25 13.39 2.25
CA PRO A 87 4.87 13.76 1.94
C PRO A 87 4.10 14.14 3.22
N ALA A 88 3.44 15.27 3.23
CA ALA A 88 2.58 15.64 4.34
C ALA A 88 1.38 14.68 4.44
N ARG A 89 0.68 14.70 5.58
CA ARG A 89 -0.58 14.00 5.77
C ARG A 89 -1.73 14.94 5.42
N GLY A 90 -2.54 14.57 4.45
CA GLY A 90 -3.75 15.30 4.08
C GLY A 90 -4.85 15.19 5.15
N ALA A 91 -5.88 16.01 5.01
CA ALA A 91 -7.04 16.03 5.91
C ALA A 91 -7.80 14.68 5.92
N ASP A 92 -7.76 13.95 4.81
CA ASP A 92 -8.32 12.61 4.63
C ASP A 92 -7.37 11.47 5.06
N ASN A 93 -6.21 11.82 5.61
CA ASN A 93 -5.09 10.95 6.00
C ASN A 93 -4.25 10.41 4.84
N ALA A 94 -4.58 10.69 3.58
CA ALA A 94 -3.75 10.31 2.45
C ALA A 94 -2.43 11.11 2.40
N PRO A 95 -1.36 10.56 1.82
CA PRO A 95 -0.13 11.31 1.62
C PRO A 95 -0.31 12.39 0.54
N CYS A 96 0.15 13.62 0.83
CA CYS A 96 0.21 14.72 -0.13
C CYS A 96 1.53 14.62 -0.92
N TRP A 97 1.45 14.09 -2.12
CA TRP A 97 2.62 13.95 -2.99
C TRP A 97 3.02 15.29 -3.64
N PRO A 98 4.30 15.50 -3.97
CA PRO A 98 4.74 16.66 -4.75
C PRO A 98 4.02 16.76 -6.11
N ALA A 99 3.97 17.96 -6.68
CA ALA A 99 3.41 18.17 -8.02
C ALA A 99 4.07 17.24 -9.05
N GLY A 100 3.26 16.65 -9.93
CA GLY A 100 3.73 15.72 -10.95
C GLY A 100 4.07 14.30 -10.46
N VAL A 101 3.87 13.99 -9.18
CA VAL A 101 4.12 12.67 -8.61
C VAL A 101 2.82 12.02 -8.13
N THR A 102 2.74 10.71 -8.26
CA THR A 102 1.75 9.85 -7.61
C THR A 102 2.46 8.74 -6.84
N GLY A 103 1.81 8.17 -5.84
CA GLY A 103 2.44 7.11 -5.06
C GLY A 103 1.54 6.53 -3.97
N SER A 104 2.07 5.55 -3.27
CA SER A 104 1.39 4.87 -2.17
C SER A 104 2.39 4.53 -1.06
N ILE A 105 1.91 4.51 0.17
CA ILE A 105 2.67 4.08 1.35
C ILE A 105 1.90 2.96 2.02
N THR A 106 2.62 1.94 2.45
CA THR A 106 2.09 0.84 3.25
C THR A 106 3.03 0.48 4.39
N HIS A 107 2.51 -0.21 5.39
CA HIS A 107 3.28 -0.76 6.50
C HIS A 107 2.55 -1.94 7.14
N SER A 108 3.29 -2.95 7.52
CA SER A 108 2.77 -4.12 8.23
C SER A 108 3.90 -4.77 9.06
N HIS A 109 3.62 -5.09 10.31
CA HIS A 109 4.47 -5.95 11.17
C HIS A 109 5.99 -5.66 11.13
N GLY A 110 6.39 -4.39 11.39
CA GLY A 110 7.80 -4.00 11.43
C GLY A 110 8.44 -3.81 10.05
N TRP A 111 7.65 -3.78 8.99
CA TRP A 111 8.06 -3.47 7.63
C TRP A 111 7.22 -2.33 7.05
N ALA A 112 7.86 -1.42 6.32
CA ALA A 112 7.20 -0.33 5.64
C ALA A 112 7.74 -0.19 4.23
N ALA A 113 6.89 0.30 3.31
CA ALA A 113 7.29 0.58 1.94
C ALA A 113 6.56 1.80 1.38
N ALA A 114 7.18 2.41 0.38
CA ALA A 114 6.57 3.41 -0.46
C ALA A 114 6.92 3.14 -1.92
N LEU A 115 5.94 3.36 -2.79
CA LEU A 115 6.06 3.26 -4.23
C LEU A 115 5.67 4.60 -4.83
N VAL A 116 6.52 5.17 -5.70
CA VAL A 116 6.24 6.46 -6.37
C VAL A 116 6.52 6.37 -7.86
N GLY A 117 5.84 7.20 -8.63
CA GLY A 117 6.04 7.37 -10.07
C GLY A 117 5.59 8.73 -10.56
N ALA A 118 6.02 9.10 -11.78
CA ALA A 118 5.59 10.33 -12.42
C ALA A 118 4.11 10.24 -12.85
N ARG A 119 3.32 11.29 -12.61
CA ARG A 119 1.90 11.38 -13.04
C ARG A 119 1.73 11.34 -14.55
N SER A 120 2.78 11.68 -15.29
CA SER A 120 2.80 11.56 -16.77
C SER A 120 2.79 10.10 -17.24
N ALA A 121 3.24 9.16 -16.39
CA ALA A 121 3.25 7.73 -16.70
C ALA A 121 2.17 6.95 -15.93
N TRP A 122 1.79 7.41 -14.74
CA TRP A 122 0.89 6.70 -13.83
C TRP A 122 -0.15 7.65 -13.24
N ARG A 123 -1.43 7.38 -13.46
CA ARG A 123 -2.54 8.17 -12.89
C ARG A 123 -2.73 7.91 -11.41
N GLY A 124 -2.63 6.65 -11.00
CA GLY A 124 -2.81 6.21 -9.63
C GLY A 124 -1.95 5.01 -9.29
N ILE A 125 -1.51 4.95 -8.04
CA ILE A 125 -0.70 3.86 -7.49
C ILE A 125 -1.27 3.50 -6.11
N GLY A 126 -1.53 2.22 -5.91
CA GLY A 126 -1.93 1.68 -4.61
C GLY A 126 -1.08 0.47 -4.25
N LEU A 127 -0.39 0.56 -3.13
CA LEU A 127 0.45 -0.49 -2.56
C LEU A 127 -0.11 -0.85 -1.19
N ASP A 128 -0.24 -2.14 -0.90
CA ASP A 128 -0.70 -2.63 0.38
C ASP A 128 0.09 -3.85 0.84
N ALA A 129 0.33 -3.93 2.15
CA ALA A 129 1.05 -5.04 2.77
C ALA A 129 0.28 -5.55 3.98
N GLU A 130 0.03 -6.86 4.00
CA GLU A 130 -0.73 -7.51 5.05
C GLU A 130 -0.06 -8.81 5.51
N ARG A 131 -0.17 -9.11 6.80
CA ARG A 131 0.19 -10.42 7.30
C ARG A 131 -0.90 -11.42 6.94
N LEU A 132 -0.50 -12.62 6.53
CA LEU A 132 -1.44 -13.68 6.22
C LEU A 132 -2.35 -13.96 7.43
N LEU A 133 -3.65 -13.98 7.19
CA LEU A 133 -4.65 -14.27 8.19
C LEU A 133 -4.70 -15.79 8.46
N GLY A 134 -4.88 -16.16 9.71
CA GLY A 134 -5.31 -17.52 10.04
C GLY A 134 -6.77 -17.75 9.66
N SER A 135 -7.15 -19.01 9.43
CA SER A 135 -8.48 -19.41 8.94
C SER A 135 -9.62 -18.89 9.81
N ASP A 136 -9.51 -18.98 11.12
CA ASP A 136 -10.54 -18.50 12.07
C ASP A 136 -10.79 -16.99 11.95
N ARG A 137 -9.72 -16.21 11.76
CA ARG A 137 -9.83 -14.76 11.58
C ARG A 137 -10.39 -14.42 10.21
N ALA A 138 -9.99 -15.17 9.20
CA ALA A 138 -10.51 -15.03 7.85
C ALA A 138 -12.03 -15.27 7.82
N GLU A 139 -12.52 -16.31 8.48
CA GLU A 139 -13.96 -16.57 8.54
C GLU A 139 -14.76 -15.43 9.17
N ARG A 140 -14.24 -14.86 10.26
CA ARG A 140 -14.92 -13.73 10.93
C ARG A 140 -15.01 -12.46 10.09
N LEU A 141 -14.00 -12.22 9.24
CA LEU A 141 -13.90 -11.00 8.43
C LEU A 141 -14.46 -11.15 7.01
N ALA A 142 -14.67 -12.39 6.55
CA ALA A 142 -15.05 -12.66 5.16
C ALA A 142 -16.31 -11.89 4.71
N GLY A 143 -17.34 -11.80 5.55
CA GLY A 143 -18.58 -11.10 5.23
C GLY A 143 -18.43 -9.57 5.12
N GLU A 144 -17.39 -8.98 5.73
CA GLU A 144 -17.13 -7.55 5.68
C GLU A 144 -16.33 -7.15 4.42
N ILE A 145 -15.52 -8.10 3.90
CA ILE A 145 -14.55 -7.85 2.83
C ILE A 145 -15.04 -8.36 1.48
N LEU A 146 -15.64 -9.54 1.46
CA LEU A 146 -16.00 -10.24 0.24
C LEU A 146 -17.38 -9.85 -0.28
N THR A 147 -17.51 -9.65 -1.58
CA THR A 147 -18.81 -9.59 -2.26
C THR A 147 -19.56 -10.92 -2.10
N ALA A 148 -20.85 -10.95 -2.41
CA ALA A 148 -21.67 -12.16 -2.27
C ALA A 148 -21.09 -13.37 -3.06
N ASP A 149 -20.61 -13.12 -4.27
CA ASP A 149 -20.04 -14.17 -5.13
C ASP A 149 -18.68 -14.66 -4.61
N GLU A 150 -17.81 -13.72 -4.17
CA GLU A 150 -16.54 -14.06 -3.55
C GLU A 150 -16.75 -14.84 -2.25
N LEU A 151 -17.73 -14.47 -1.42
CA LEU A 151 -18.07 -15.18 -0.19
C LEU A 151 -18.59 -16.59 -0.47
N ALA A 152 -19.40 -16.75 -1.52
CA ALA A 152 -19.87 -18.08 -1.93
C ALA A 152 -18.70 -18.96 -2.43
N HIS A 153 -17.71 -18.38 -3.10
CA HIS A 153 -16.46 -19.07 -3.48
C HIS A 153 -15.64 -19.43 -2.25
N PHE A 154 -15.36 -18.46 -1.37
CA PHE A 154 -14.59 -18.60 -0.13
C PHE A 154 -15.08 -19.77 0.74
N ARG A 155 -16.39 -19.91 0.88
CA ARG A 155 -17.00 -21.01 1.67
C ARG A 155 -16.74 -22.40 1.11
N ARG A 156 -16.43 -22.51 -0.19
CA ARG A 156 -16.09 -23.78 -0.85
C ARG A 156 -14.61 -24.11 -0.78
N LEU A 157 -13.76 -23.17 -0.43
CA LEU A 157 -12.32 -23.40 -0.30
C LEU A 157 -12.02 -24.31 0.89
N PRO A 158 -10.98 -25.15 0.78
CA PRO A 158 -10.39 -25.84 1.92
C PRO A 158 -10.05 -24.82 3.04
N GLU A 159 -10.24 -25.21 4.28
CA GLU A 159 -9.96 -24.32 5.43
C GLU A 159 -8.55 -23.75 5.39
N ALA A 160 -7.54 -24.56 5.04
CA ALA A 160 -6.15 -24.14 4.96
C ALA A 160 -5.88 -23.01 3.93
N GLU A 161 -6.74 -22.87 2.93
CA GLU A 161 -6.59 -21.84 1.88
C GLU A 161 -7.32 -20.53 2.19
N ARG A 162 -8.29 -20.56 3.11
CA ARG A 162 -9.16 -19.42 3.41
C ARG A 162 -8.39 -18.20 3.91
N GLY A 163 -7.35 -18.40 4.72
CA GLY A 163 -6.51 -17.33 5.26
C GLY A 163 -5.81 -16.56 4.15
N LEU A 164 -5.12 -17.26 3.26
CA LEU A 164 -4.44 -16.66 2.12
C LEU A 164 -5.42 -15.97 1.18
N HIS A 165 -6.51 -16.66 0.80
CA HIS A 165 -7.49 -16.11 -0.13
C HIS A 165 -8.13 -14.80 0.38
N LEU A 166 -8.53 -14.76 1.66
CA LEU A 166 -9.11 -13.53 2.21
C LEU A 166 -8.07 -12.41 2.31
N THR A 167 -6.83 -12.73 2.72
CA THR A 167 -5.75 -11.73 2.77
C THR A 167 -5.49 -11.14 1.38
N LEU A 168 -5.49 -11.97 0.34
CA LEU A 168 -5.32 -11.55 -1.04
C LEU A 168 -6.44 -10.61 -1.49
N CYS A 169 -7.70 -10.98 -1.28
CA CYS A 169 -8.85 -10.15 -1.60
C CYS A 169 -8.79 -8.80 -0.86
N PHE A 170 -8.50 -8.83 0.43
CA PHE A 170 -8.41 -7.64 1.28
C PHE A 170 -7.32 -6.69 0.78
N SER A 171 -6.09 -7.19 0.64
CA SER A 171 -4.93 -6.38 0.27
C SER A 171 -5.06 -5.80 -1.14
N LEU A 172 -5.54 -6.58 -2.12
CA LEU A 172 -5.78 -6.07 -3.47
C LEU A 172 -6.88 -5.00 -3.51
N LYS A 173 -7.95 -5.12 -2.70
CA LYS A 173 -9.00 -4.10 -2.58
C LYS A 173 -8.50 -2.84 -1.88
N GLU A 174 -7.62 -2.95 -0.89
CA GLU A 174 -6.93 -1.81 -0.27
C GLU A 174 -5.99 -1.12 -1.27
N SER A 175 -5.22 -1.89 -2.06
CA SER A 175 -4.40 -1.34 -3.13
C SER A 175 -5.24 -0.63 -4.18
N LEU A 176 -6.37 -1.21 -4.58
CA LEU A 176 -7.31 -0.58 -5.51
C LEU A 176 -7.86 0.74 -4.93
N PHE A 177 -8.27 0.74 -3.66
CA PHE A 177 -8.74 1.95 -2.99
C PHE A 177 -7.67 3.05 -3.00
N LYS A 178 -6.43 2.73 -2.62
CA LYS A 178 -5.31 3.68 -2.60
C LYS A 178 -5.00 4.24 -4.00
N ALA A 179 -5.14 3.42 -5.05
CA ALA A 179 -4.91 3.84 -6.43
C ALA A 179 -6.04 4.74 -6.98
N LEU A 180 -7.30 4.39 -6.69
CA LEU A 180 -8.49 5.06 -7.26
C LEU A 180 -8.98 6.25 -6.44
N TYR A 181 -8.88 6.21 -5.11
CA TYR A 181 -9.42 7.26 -4.25
C TYR A 181 -8.98 8.68 -4.66
N PRO A 182 -7.69 8.94 -4.95
CA PRO A 182 -7.24 10.25 -5.39
C PRO A 182 -7.81 10.69 -6.76
N LEU A 183 -8.29 9.75 -7.56
CA LEU A 183 -8.83 10.00 -8.90
C LEU A 183 -10.33 10.22 -8.89
N VAL A 184 -11.05 9.50 -8.01
CA VAL A 184 -12.52 9.58 -7.92
C VAL A 184 -13.01 10.60 -6.89
N GLY A 185 -12.17 10.98 -5.92
CA GLY A 185 -12.48 12.01 -4.92
C GLY A 185 -13.57 11.63 -3.91
N ARG A 186 -14.01 10.37 -3.91
CA ARG A 186 -15.00 9.85 -2.95
C ARG A 186 -14.56 8.51 -2.36
N ARG A 187 -14.95 8.24 -1.12
CA ARG A 187 -14.72 6.95 -0.48
C ARG A 187 -15.63 5.88 -1.08
N PHE A 188 -15.09 4.70 -1.25
CA PHE A 188 -15.79 3.48 -1.58
C PHE A 188 -15.25 2.34 -0.70
N TYR A 189 -15.97 1.24 -0.63
CA TYR A 189 -15.70 0.16 0.32
C TYR A 189 -15.39 -1.15 -0.40
N PHE A 190 -15.06 -2.20 0.32
CA PHE A 190 -14.62 -3.49 -0.22
C PHE A 190 -15.57 -4.11 -1.24
N HIS A 191 -16.88 -3.93 -1.07
CA HIS A 191 -17.89 -4.47 -1.99
C HIS A 191 -17.99 -3.72 -3.33
N ALA A 192 -17.34 -2.58 -3.45
CA ALA A 192 -17.27 -1.82 -4.70
C ALA A 192 -16.43 -2.50 -5.79
N ALA A 193 -15.62 -3.49 -5.42
CA ALA A 193 -14.84 -4.28 -6.36
C ALA A 193 -14.79 -5.75 -5.94
N ALA A 194 -14.55 -6.64 -6.91
CA ALA A 194 -14.30 -8.05 -6.67
C ALA A 194 -13.02 -8.50 -7.35
N LEU A 195 -12.29 -9.41 -6.71
CA LEU A 195 -11.19 -10.15 -7.31
C LEU A 195 -11.80 -11.21 -8.26
N VAL A 196 -11.60 -11.05 -9.57
CA VAL A 196 -12.20 -11.93 -10.58
C VAL A 196 -11.25 -13.01 -11.06
N SER A 197 -9.95 -12.80 -10.96
CA SER A 197 -8.93 -13.83 -11.23
C SER A 197 -7.61 -13.51 -10.55
N HIS A 198 -6.86 -14.53 -10.24
CA HIS A 198 -5.44 -14.46 -9.85
C HIS A 198 -4.71 -15.73 -10.29
N GLY A 199 -3.41 -15.64 -10.55
CA GLY A 199 -2.55 -16.73 -10.94
C GLY A 199 -1.42 -17.00 -9.96
N GLU A 200 -0.76 -18.15 -10.10
CA GLU A 200 0.46 -18.48 -9.37
C GLU A 200 1.65 -17.60 -9.77
N ASP A 201 1.55 -16.96 -10.92
CA ASP A 201 2.49 -15.94 -11.39
C ASP A 201 2.38 -14.59 -10.64
N GLY A 202 1.47 -14.50 -9.67
CA GLY A 202 1.22 -13.32 -8.87
C GLY A 202 0.50 -12.18 -9.60
N GLN A 203 -0.09 -12.46 -10.78
CA GLN A 203 -0.97 -11.51 -11.45
C GLN A 203 -2.40 -11.66 -10.92
N ALA A 204 -3.13 -10.55 -10.88
CA ALA A 204 -4.51 -10.50 -10.42
C ALA A 204 -5.33 -9.51 -11.25
N CYS A 205 -6.64 -9.74 -11.31
CA CYS A 205 -7.58 -8.83 -11.96
C CYS A 205 -8.73 -8.53 -11.00
N LEU A 206 -9.00 -7.24 -10.78
CA LEU A 206 -10.17 -6.76 -10.05
C LEU A 206 -11.20 -6.18 -11.03
N GLU A 207 -12.47 -6.31 -10.68
CA GLU A 207 -13.58 -5.74 -11.45
C GLU A 207 -14.46 -4.88 -10.56
N LEU A 208 -14.76 -3.65 -11.00
CA LEU A 208 -15.64 -2.75 -10.27
C LEU A 208 -17.09 -3.28 -10.29
N ARG A 209 -17.74 -3.28 -9.13
CA ARG A 209 -19.13 -3.72 -8.94
C ARG A 209 -20.12 -2.57 -8.87
N GLU A 210 -19.63 -1.34 -8.83
CA GLU A 210 -20.43 -0.13 -8.83
C GLU A 210 -19.79 0.97 -9.70
N GLU A 211 -20.56 2.01 -9.99
CA GLU A 211 -20.08 3.23 -10.64
C GLU A 211 -19.32 4.09 -9.65
N LEU A 212 -18.05 4.39 -9.92
CA LEU A 212 -17.21 5.23 -9.05
C LEU A 212 -17.02 6.66 -9.60
N GLY A 213 -17.58 6.99 -10.77
CA GLY A 213 -17.47 8.29 -11.40
C GLY A 213 -16.75 8.24 -12.74
N ALA A 214 -16.45 9.40 -13.31
CA ALA A 214 -15.97 9.56 -14.69
C ALA A 214 -14.83 8.60 -15.05
N GLY A 215 -15.10 7.68 -15.96
CA GLY A 215 -14.18 6.66 -16.46
C GLY A 215 -14.08 5.39 -15.60
N TRP A 216 -14.76 5.32 -14.45
CA TRP A 216 -14.71 4.18 -13.52
C TRP A 216 -16.10 3.55 -13.37
N HIS A 217 -16.60 2.93 -14.45
CA HIS A 217 -17.93 2.33 -14.51
C HIS A 217 -17.93 0.90 -13.94
N ARG A 218 -19.10 0.44 -13.56
CA ARG A 218 -19.33 -0.97 -13.20
C ARG A 218 -18.88 -1.88 -14.35
N GLY A 219 -18.15 -2.95 -14.01
CA GLY A 219 -17.56 -3.89 -14.96
C GLY A 219 -16.18 -3.46 -15.48
N ALA A 220 -15.68 -2.27 -15.12
CA ALA A 220 -14.30 -1.90 -15.45
C ALA A 220 -13.32 -2.82 -14.73
N ARG A 221 -12.32 -3.29 -15.46
CA ARG A 221 -11.27 -4.20 -14.94
C ARG A 221 -9.97 -3.47 -14.73
N LEU A 222 -9.29 -3.83 -13.64
CA LEU A 222 -8.00 -3.27 -13.26
C LEU A 222 -7.06 -4.41 -12.91
N ASP A 223 -5.88 -4.36 -13.51
CA ASP A 223 -4.84 -5.33 -13.24
C ASP A 223 -4.14 -4.98 -11.93
N GLY A 224 -3.78 -6.02 -11.19
CA GLY A 224 -2.99 -5.96 -10.00
C GLY A 224 -1.93 -7.04 -10.00
N GLN A 225 -0.99 -6.94 -9.10
CA GLN A 225 -0.02 -7.99 -8.84
C GLN A 225 0.21 -8.14 -7.35
N PHE A 226 0.65 -9.33 -6.95
CA PHE A 226 0.93 -9.65 -5.56
C PHE A 226 2.10 -10.60 -5.42
N ALA A 227 2.73 -10.58 -4.25
CA ALA A 227 3.74 -11.56 -3.84
C ALA A 227 3.52 -11.92 -2.37
N VAL A 228 3.88 -13.14 -2.01
CA VAL A 228 3.87 -13.61 -0.62
C VAL A 228 5.29 -14.00 -0.24
N ASP A 229 5.80 -13.41 0.82
CA ASP A 229 7.11 -13.68 1.37
C ASP A 229 7.06 -13.59 2.90
N ASP A 230 7.70 -14.52 3.60
CA ASP A 230 7.80 -14.58 5.07
C ASP A 230 6.45 -14.35 5.80
N GLY A 231 5.37 -14.92 5.28
CA GLY A 231 4.03 -14.79 5.87
C GLY A 231 3.40 -13.40 5.72
N CYS A 232 3.96 -12.53 4.88
CA CYS A 232 3.41 -11.26 4.47
C CYS A 232 3.01 -11.30 3.00
N LEU A 233 1.90 -10.68 2.66
CA LEU A 233 1.41 -10.46 1.31
C LEU A 233 1.59 -8.99 0.97
N LEU A 234 2.25 -8.70 -0.15
CA LEU A 234 2.32 -7.38 -0.75
C LEU A 234 1.48 -7.37 -2.01
N SER A 235 0.65 -6.37 -2.20
CA SER A 235 -0.15 -6.18 -3.41
C SER A 235 0.03 -4.78 -3.99
N LEU A 236 -0.14 -4.69 -5.31
CA LEU A 236 -0.01 -3.46 -6.09
C LEU A 236 -1.14 -3.37 -7.11
N VAL A 237 -1.76 -2.20 -7.21
CA VAL A 237 -2.57 -1.77 -8.34
C VAL A 237 -1.96 -0.47 -8.87
N ALA A 238 -1.57 -0.46 -10.14
CA ALA A 238 -0.98 0.70 -10.79
C ALA A 238 -1.77 1.04 -12.06
N ILE A 239 -2.23 2.28 -12.17
CA ILE A 239 -3.09 2.77 -13.23
C ILE A 239 -2.25 3.62 -14.17
N PRO A 240 -1.98 3.18 -15.41
CA PRO A 240 -1.19 3.95 -16.35
C PRO A 240 -1.87 5.27 -16.74
N ALA A 241 -1.08 6.26 -17.12
CA ALA A 241 -1.57 7.41 -17.85
C ALA A 241 -2.08 6.95 -19.23
N ALA A 242 -3.11 7.63 -19.73
CA ALA A 242 -3.67 7.34 -21.05
C ALA A 242 -2.70 7.75 -22.17
#